data_857bb8a8f6649da44c8513ce8f457212
#
_entry.id   857bb8a8f6649da44c8513ce8f457212
#
_cell.length_a   1.000
_cell.length_b   1.000
_cell.length_c   1.000
_cell.angle_alpha   90.00
_cell.angle_beta   90.00
_cell.angle_gamma   90.00
#
_symmetry.space_group_name_H-M   'P 1'
#
loop_
_entity.id
_entity.type
_entity.pdbx_description
1 polymer ?
#
loop_
_entity_poly.entity_id
_entity_poly.type
_entity_poly.pdbx_seq_one_letter_code
_entity_poly.pdbx_strand_id
1 'polypeptide(L)'
;MLNIGRSSAMGVIACAVGLSVIGAVPARAQNVLEGLHRHPTLTSTITDNGDLNPYAVVVAPASSGKIQKGDVLVDNFNNSSNLQGTGGTIIDFNPSTRSTTLFAKLPQHLPQCPGGIGLTTAMTMLSSGWVIVGSTPSTDGTTATKGNGCFLVFDSNGQLATIWSGSHINGPWGNMAVIDNGSKATLFVSMSGYDLPDPSKLDPATGLPVVINKATVLRIQLAIPASGPPKVTSQTVIASGLAQRADKDVFLIGPTGLALIGGTLYVSDAIENRIIAIPDAATRGGSAGAGRTVTKDGLLQRPLALAATGSGHILACNGKNGQVVEFDPASGKQLAAQWIDSNQAQSPPGNGDLFGLAMAPDGSGFYYVEDDTNMLAKATP
;
A
#
# COMPACT_ATOMS: atom_id res chain seq x y z
N MET A 1 66.21 37.44 71.14
CA MET A 1 65.72 38.12 69.91
C MET A 1 64.85 37.15 69.18
N LEU A 2 63.54 37.22 69.32
CA LEU A 2 62.57 36.37 68.71
C LEU A 2 62.00 37.05 67.44
N ASN A 3 61.99 36.34 66.38
CA ASN A 3 61.32 36.80 65.17
C ASN A 3 60.15 35.87 64.87
N ILE A 4 58.94 36.44 64.85
CA ILE A 4 57.70 35.74 64.70
C ILE A 4 57.29 35.87 63.25
N GLY A 5 57.30 34.72 62.49
CA GLY A 5 56.79 34.65 61.14
C GLY A 5 55.28 34.44 61.11
N ARG A 6 54.56 35.33 60.45
CA ARG A 6 53.15 35.20 60.20
C ARG A 6 52.90 34.29 58.95
N SER A 7 52.13 33.20 59.14
CA SER A 7 51.66 32.32 58.11
C SER A 7 50.29 32.82 57.60
N SER A 8 50.22 33.19 56.35
CA SER A 8 48.94 33.54 55.66
C SER A 8 48.33 32.30 55.02
N ALA A 9 47.18 31.89 55.51
CA ALA A 9 46.40 30.82 54.92
C ALA A 9 45.58 31.37 53.71
N MET A 10 45.84 30.86 52.50
CA MET A 10 45.07 31.15 51.30
C MET A 10 43.91 30.11 51.19
N GLY A 11 42.69 30.59 51.42
CA GLY A 11 41.49 29.79 51.22
C GLY A 11 41.18 29.57 49.72
N VAL A 12 41.16 28.33 49.30
CA VAL A 12 40.71 27.94 47.92
C VAL A 12 39.21 27.80 48.00
N ILE A 13 38.48 28.67 47.27
CA ILE A 13 37.04 28.53 47.04
C ILE A 13 36.87 27.60 45.85
N ALA A 14 36.38 26.38 46.06
CA ALA A 14 36.00 25.46 45.01
C ALA A 14 34.59 25.84 44.53
N CYS A 15 34.48 26.43 43.31
CA CYS A 15 33.23 26.59 42.62
C CYS A 15 32.81 25.23 42.03
N ALA A 16 31.80 24.59 42.59
CA ALA A 16 31.14 23.43 41.99
C ALA A 16 30.25 23.92 40.85
N VAL A 17 30.69 23.69 39.59
CA VAL A 17 29.86 23.88 38.39
C VAL A 17 28.95 22.67 38.30
N GLY A 18 27.69 22.82 38.67
CA GLY A 18 26.67 21.80 38.43
C GLY A 18 26.35 21.69 36.92
N LEU A 19 26.81 20.63 36.26
CA LEU A 19 26.35 20.27 34.94
C LEU A 19 24.89 19.78 35.07
N SER A 20 23.93 20.63 34.71
CA SER A 20 22.54 20.22 34.47
C SER A 20 22.52 19.42 33.16
N VAL A 21 22.46 18.10 33.24
CA VAL A 21 22.14 17.25 32.11
C VAL A 21 20.67 17.51 31.76
N ILE A 22 20.42 18.38 30.81
CA ILE A 22 19.09 18.51 30.18
C ILE A 22 18.95 17.23 29.36
N GLY A 23 18.24 16.23 29.89
CA GLY A 23 17.83 15.07 29.15
C GLY A 23 17.03 15.53 27.93
N ALA A 24 17.56 15.32 26.74
CA ALA A 24 16.81 15.53 25.52
C ALA A 24 15.58 14.59 25.59
N VAL A 25 14.39 15.17 25.81
CA VAL A 25 13.13 14.46 25.60
C VAL A 25 13.13 14.06 24.14
N PRO A 26 13.01 12.75 23.79
CA PRO A 26 12.95 12.35 22.40
C PRO A 26 11.78 13.12 21.76
N ALA A 27 12.07 13.82 20.67
CA ALA A 27 11.04 14.49 19.89
C ALA A 27 9.98 13.44 19.54
N ARG A 28 8.77 13.64 20.06
CA ARG A 28 7.65 12.74 19.76
C ARG A 28 7.46 12.79 18.26
N ALA A 29 7.45 11.63 17.59
CA ALA A 29 7.17 11.56 16.16
C ALA A 29 5.87 12.33 15.89
N GLN A 30 5.94 13.31 14.99
CA GLN A 30 4.80 14.19 14.69
C GLN A 30 3.75 13.39 13.91
N ASN A 31 2.50 13.48 14.31
CA ASN A 31 1.35 12.95 13.59
C ASN A 31 1.25 13.61 12.21
N VAL A 32 1.31 12.80 11.15
CA VAL A 32 1.21 13.32 9.77
C VAL A 32 -0.19 13.85 9.50
N LEU A 33 -1.23 13.14 9.95
CA LEU A 33 -2.62 13.51 9.68
C LEU A 33 -3.02 14.86 10.32
N GLU A 34 -2.49 15.19 11.50
CA GLU A 34 -2.83 16.45 12.19
C GLU A 34 -2.45 17.70 11.38
N GLY A 35 -1.53 17.59 10.42
CA GLY A 35 -1.09 18.69 9.58
C GLY A 35 -1.76 18.75 8.20
N LEU A 36 -2.63 17.81 7.83
CA LEU A 36 -3.18 17.70 6.49
C LEU A 36 -4.67 18.07 6.50
N HIS A 37 -5.02 19.25 5.96
CA HIS A 37 -6.38 19.80 6.03
C HIS A 37 -7.02 20.09 4.68
N ARG A 38 -6.28 19.93 3.57
CA ARG A 38 -6.79 20.16 2.22
C ARG A 38 -6.71 18.86 1.42
N HIS A 39 -7.74 18.62 0.63
CA HIS A 39 -7.89 17.42 -0.19
C HIS A 39 -8.19 17.79 -1.65
N PRO A 40 -7.28 18.53 -2.34
CA PRO A 40 -7.52 18.92 -3.72
C PRO A 40 -7.50 17.71 -4.65
N THR A 41 -8.53 17.62 -5.47
CA THR A 41 -8.57 16.77 -6.64
C THR A 41 -7.50 17.21 -7.66
N LEU A 42 -6.76 16.27 -8.22
CA LEU A 42 -5.66 16.53 -9.15
C LEU A 42 -6.06 16.27 -10.60
N THR A 43 -6.63 15.10 -10.87
CA THR A 43 -7.03 14.67 -12.21
C THR A 43 -8.05 13.54 -12.16
N SER A 44 -8.84 13.40 -13.25
CA SER A 44 -9.64 12.19 -13.48
C SER A 44 -8.74 11.03 -13.91
N THR A 45 -9.11 9.83 -13.47
CA THR A 45 -8.42 8.59 -13.86
C THR A 45 -9.11 7.89 -15.04
N ILE A 46 -10.31 8.35 -15.43
CA ILE A 46 -11.04 7.81 -16.57
C ILE A 46 -10.24 8.01 -17.86
N THR A 47 -10.06 6.94 -18.60
CA THR A 47 -9.30 6.94 -19.86
C THR A 47 -10.21 7.02 -21.09
N ASP A 48 -9.65 7.27 -22.27
CA ASP A 48 -10.40 7.43 -23.52
C ASP A 48 -11.25 6.20 -23.88
N ASN A 49 -10.87 5.00 -23.42
CA ASN A 49 -11.68 3.79 -23.60
C ASN A 49 -12.77 3.60 -22.53
N GLY A 50 -12.85 4.54 -21.58
CA GLY A 50 -13.83 4.54 -20.51
C GLY A 50 -13.49 3.67 -19.31
N ASP A 51 -12.28 3.08 -19.21
CA ASP A 51 -11.85 2.40 -18.00
C ASP A 51 -11.86 3.38 -16.81
N LEU A 52 -12.29 2.90 -15.67
CA LEU A 52 -12.58 3.69 -14.48
C LEU A 52 -12.35 2.87 -13.21
N ASN A 53 -12.68 3.41 -12.04
CA ASN A 53 -12.51 2.81 -10.73
C ASN A 53 -11.02 2.61 -10.39
N PRO A 54 -10.34 3.69 -9.96
CA PRO A 54 -8.92 3.67 -9.68
C PRO A 54 -8.59 2.92 -8.39
N TYR A 55 -7.60 2.03 -8.44
CA TYR A 55 -7.21 1.20 -7.31
C TYR A 55 -5.79 1.46 -6.82
N ALA A 56 -4.79 1.34 -7.69
CA ALA A 56 -3.40 1.56 -7.29
C ALA A 56 -2.99 3.03 -7.34
N VAL A 57 -2.09 3.41 -6.43
CA VAL A 57 -1.35 4.68 -6.50
C VAL A 57 0.12 4.38 -6.25
N VAL A 58 0.98 4.75 -7.19
CA VAL A 58 2.44 4.58 -7.07
C VAL A 58 3.14 5.87 -7.46
N VAL A 59 4.02 6.37 -6.59
CA VAL A 59 4.88 7.51 -6.90
C VAL A 59 6.20 6.99 -7.48
N ALA A 60 6.57 7.49 -8.65
CA ALA A 60 7.76 7.07 -9.38
C ALA A 60 9.05 7.40 -8.60
N PRO A 61 9.86 6.39 -8.22
CA PRO A 61 11.08 6.61 -7.42
C PRO A 61 12.24 7.20 -8.25
N ALA A 62 12.19 7.07 -9.57
CA ALA A 62 13.23 7.50 -10.49
C ALA A 62 12.64 7.89 -11.85
N SER A 63 13.36 8.73 -12.59
CA SER A 63 13.02 9.03 -13.99
C SER A 63 13.54 7.91 -14.92
N SER A 64 12.69 7.42 -15.81
CA SER A 64 13.02 6.42 -16.83
C SER A 64 12.00 6.44 -17.96
N GLY A 65 12.44 6.43 -19.21
CA GLY A 65 11.56 6.46 -20.38
C GLY A 65 10.62 7.66 -20.37
N LYS A 66 9.32 7.41 -20.38
CA LYS A 66 8.28 8.46 -20.31
C LYS A 66 8.05 9.00 -18.89
N ILE A 67 8.37 8.21 -17.87
CA ILE A 67 8.06 8.51 -16.46
C ILE A 67 9.13 9.45 -15.89
N GLN A 68 8.72 10.50 -15.18
CA GLN A 68 9.60 11.36 -14.41
C GLN A 68 9.55 10.98 -12.93
N LYS A 69 10.68 11.17 -12.22
CA LYS A 69 10.68 10.98 -10.76
C LYS A 69 9.65 11.89 -10.11
N GLY A 70 8.78 11.30 -9.29
CA GLY A 70 7.69 12.00 -8.63
C GLY A 70 6.37 11.97 -9.39
N ASP A 71 6.33 11.46 -10.63
CA ASP A 71 5.08 11.17 -11.33
C ASP A 71 4.25 10.15 -10.54
N VAL A 72 2.94 10.19 -10.71
CA VAL A 72 1.99 9.33 -10.01
C VAL A 72 1.29 8.41 -11.00
N LEU A 73 1.60 7.12 -10.91
CA LEU A 73 0.93 6.09 -11.70
C LEU A 73 -0.34 5.63 -10.98
N VAL A 74 -1.44 5.54 -11.72
CA VAL A 74 -2.75 5.07 -11.22
C VAL A 74 -3.33 4.09 -12.24
N ASP A 75 -3.81 2.95 -11.77
CA ASP A 75 -4.52 2.00 -12.62
C ASP A 75 -6.04 2.05 -12.42
N ASN A 76 -6.78 1.48 -13.38
CA ASN A 76 -8.23 1.34 -13.33
C ASN A 76 -8.61 -0.14 -13.29
N PHE A 77 -9.47 -0.51 -12.32
CA PHE A 77 -9.90 -1.88 -12.09
C PHE A 77 -11.11 -2.29 -12.95
N ASN A 78 -11.96 -1.33 -13.33
CA ASN A 78 -13.20 -1.56 -14.07
C ASN A 78 -13.10 -1.04 -15.50
N ASN A 79 -13.83 -1.68 -16.41
CA ASN A 79 -14.05 -1.17 -17.78
C ASN A 79 -15.15 -0.10 -17.82
N SER A 80 -15.43 0.43 -19.02
CA SER A 80 -16.46 1.45 -19.26
C SER A 80 -17.90 1.06 -18.87
N SER A 81 -18.16 -0.23 -18.66
CA SER A 81 -19.44 -0.72 -18.13
C SER A 81 -19.45 -0.84 -16.60
N ASN A 82 -18.41 -0.37 -15.95
CA ASN A 82 -18.20 -0.48 -14.51
C ASN A 82 -18.20 -1.93 -13.98
N LEU A 83 -17.72 -2.89 -14.80
CA LEU A 83 -17.56 -4.27 -14.38
C LEU A 83 -16.21 -4.46 -13.66
N GLN A 84 -16.27 -4.95 -12.44
CA GLN A 84 -15.08 -5.17 -11.60
C GLN A 84 -14.17 -6.25 -12.21
N GLY A 85 -12.85 -6.05 -12.11
CA GLY A 85 -11.89 -7.01 -12.64
C GLY A 85 -11.80 -7.06 -14.16
N THR A 86 -12.10 -5.97 -14.85
CA THR A 86 -12.08 -5.89 -16.32
C THR A 86 -11.36 -4.65 -16.87
N GLY A 87 -10.87 -3.76 -16.00
CA GLY A 87 -10.07 -2.58 -16.38
C GLY A 87 -8.63 -2.95 -16.71
N GLY A 88 -8.06 -2.31 -17.72
CA GLY A 88 -6.74 -2.62 -18.24
C GLY A 88 -5.90 -1.40 -18.59
N THR A 89 -6.15 -0.23 -17.97
CA THR A 89 -5.41 1.00 -18.23
C THR A 89 -4.65 1.50 -17.01
N ILE A 90 -3.51 2.12 -17.27
CA ILE A 90 -2.68 2.84 -16.27
C ILE A 90 -2.47 4.25 -16.81
N ILE A 91 -2.75 5.27 -16.00
CA ILE A 91 -2.42 6.65 -16.28
C ILE A 91 -1.13 7.06 -15.57
N ASP A 92 -0.49 8.09 -16.10
CA ASP A 92 0.67 8.77 -15.52
C ASP A 92 0.31 10.25 -15.34
N PHE A 93 0.28 10.69 -14.08
CA PHE A 93 0.06 12.08 -13.70
C PHE A 93 1.37 12.74 -13.28
N ASN A 94 1.75 13.81 -13.96
CA ASN A 94 2.91 14.62 -13.58
C ASN A 94 2.49 15.79 -12.67
N PRO A 95 2.85 15.79 -11.38
CA PRO A 95 2.44 16.83 -10.44
C PRO A 95 3.01 18.22 -10.77
N SER A 96 4.18 18.29 -11.45
CA SER A 96 4.85 19.56 -11.76
C SER A 96 4.17 20.30 -12.92
N THR A 97 3.75 19.58 -13.94
CA THR A 97 3.05 20.13 -15.11
C THR A 97 1.53 20.06 -15.00
N ARG A 98 1.03 19.25 -14.04
CA ARG A 98 -0.40 18.91 -13.85
C ARG A 98 -1.02 18.25 -15.10
N SER A 99 -0.20 17.54 -15.86
CA SER A 99 -0.64 16.80 -17.05
C SER A 99 -0.86 15.32 -16.72
N THR A 100 -1.88 14.75 -17.34
CA THR A 100 -2.19 13.31 -17.28
C THR A 100 -2.02 12.71 -18.67
N THR A 101 -1.36 11.57 -18.75
CA THR A 101 -1.16 10.83 -20.00
C THR A 101 -1.50 9.35 -19.78
N LEU A 102 -1.85 8.65 -20.84
CA LEU A 102 -2.01 7.20 -20.81
C LEU A 102 -0.62 6.56 -20.80
N PHE A 103 -0.30 5.87 -19.68
CA PHE A 103 0.96 5.12 -19.58
C PHE A 103 0.86 3.78 -20.31
N ALA A 104 -0.17 2.97 -20.00
CA ALA A 104 -0.36 1.66 -20.61
C ALA A 104 -1.84 1.35 -20.81
N LYS A 105 -2.11 0.57 -21.86
CA LYS A 105 -3.43 -0.01 -22.17
C LYS A 105 -3.25 -1.45 -22.58
N LEU A 106 -3.95 -2.36 -21.93
CA LEU A 106 -3.86 -3.80 -22.17
C LEU A 106 -5.06 -4.31 -22.94
N PRO A 107 -4.88 -5.34 -23.79
CA PRO A 107 -5.99 -6.11 -24.32
C PRO A 107 -6.62 -6.93 -23.19
N GLN A 108 -7.94 -7.19 -23.27
CA GLN A 108 -8.67 -7.96 -22.24
C GLN A 108 -8.20 -9.41 -22.07
N HIS A 109 -7.60 -9.98 -23.10
CA HIS A 109 -7.11 -11.36 -23.09
C HIS A 109 -5.63 -11.42 -23.43
N LEU A 110 -4.88 -12.00 -22.49
CA LEU A 110 -3.48 -12.38 -22.67
C LEU A 110 -3.36 -13.85 -22.29
N PRO A 111 -2.90 -14.75 -23.19
CA PRO A 111 -2.84 -16.19 -22.92
C PRO A 111 -2.06 -16.58 -21.69
N GLN A 112 -1.04 -15.77 -21.31
CA GLN A 112 -0.18 -16.01 -20.16
C GLN A 112 -0.79 -15.50 -18.83
N CYS A 113 -1.91 -14.74 -18.87
CA CYS A 113 -2.60 -14.24 -17.67
C CYS A 113 -3.94 -14.99 -17.51
N PRO A 114 -4.02 -15.99 -16.63
CA PRO A 114 -5.21 -16.82 -16.50
C PRO A 114 -6.43 -16.02 -16.04
N GLY A 115 -7.47 -16.00 -16.88
CA GLY A 115 -8.73 -15.32 -16.63
C GLY A 115 -8.86 -13.94 -17.26
N GLY A 116 -7.77 -13.33 -17.77
CA GLY A 116 -7.80 -12.02 -18.43
C GLY A 116 -7.16 -10.88 -17.61
N ILE A 117 -7.61 -9.66 -17.81
CA ILE A 117 -7.05 -8.44 -17.23
C ILE A 117 -8.08 -7.75 -16.36
N GLY A 118 -7.70 -7.47 -15.11
CA GLY A 118 -8.38 -6.61 -14.15
C GLY A 118 -7.33 -6.09 -13.17
N LEU A 119 -6.83 -4.87 -13.40
CA LEU A 119 -5.70 -4.30 -12.65
C LEU A 119 -6.10 -3.99 -11.21
N THR A 120 -5.20 -4.21 -10.25
CA THR A 120 -5.50 -4.10 -8.82
C THR A 120 -4.55 -3.15 -8.11
N THR A 121 -4.78 -2.90 -6.82
CA THR A 121 -3.87 -2.10 -5.98
C THR A 121 -2.45 -2.66 -5.91
N ALA A 122 -2.21 -3.89 -6.39
CA ALA A 122 -0.91 -4.55 -6.41
C ALA A 122 0.01 -3.97 -7.50
N MET A 123 0.39 -2.70 -7.40
CA MET A 123 1.29 -2.03 -8.34
C MET A 123 2.53 -1.49 -7.65
N THR A 124 3.65 -1.47 -8.38
CA THR A 124 4.90 -0.81 -7.97
C THR A 124 5.73 -0.40 -9.19
N MET A 125 6.66 0.54 -8.99
CA MET A 125 7.71 0.87 -9.93
C MET A 125 9.08 0.66 -9.28
N LEU A 126 9.96 -0.07 -9.97
CA LEU A 126 11.35 -0.25 -9.55
C LEU A 126 12.20 0.97 -9.94
N SER A 127 13.29 1.21 -9.20
CA SER A 127 14.25 2.28 -9.51
C SER A 127 14.88 2.16 -10.90
N SER A 128 14.87 0.95 -11.46
CA SER A 128 15.30 0.64 -12.83
C SER A 128 14.27 1.00 -13.92
N GLY A 129 13.09 1.52 -13.55
CA GLY A 129 12.05 1.95 -14.48
C GLY A 129 11.00 0.89 -14.83
N TRP A 130 11.12 -0.33 -14.32
CA TRP A 130 10.12 -1.37 -14.54
C TRP A 130 8.88 -1.13 -13.69
N VAL A 131 7.70 -1.13 -14.31
CA VAL A 131 6.40 -1.07 -13.62
C VAL A 131 5.80 -2.48 -13.56
N ILE A 132 5.40 -2.90 -12.38
CA ILE A 132 4.85 -4.24 -12.12
C ILE A 132 3.47 -4.06 -11.52
N VAL A 133 2.44 -4.65 -12.12
CA VAL A 133 1.06 -4.58 -11.63
C VAL A 133 0.41 -5.94 -11.60
N GLY A 134 -0.40 -6.20 -10.58
CA GLY A 134 -1.22 -7.39 -10.44
C GLY A 134 -2.51 -7.30 -11.24
N SER A 135 -2.97 -8.44 -11.70
CA SER A 135 -4.28 -8.61 -12.33
C SER A 135 -5.09 -9.64 -11.55
N THR A 136 -6.31 -9.30 -11.18
CA THR A 136 -7.32 -10.20 -10.59
C THR A 136 -8.59 -10.10 -11.44
N PRO A 137 -8.62 -10.80 -12.57
CA PRO A 137 -9.60 -10.60 -13.61
C PRO A 137 -10.94 -11.28 -13.33
N SER A 138 -11.99 -10.74 -13.94
CA SER A 138 -13.33 -11.34 -14.02
C SER A 138 -13.87 -11.19 -15.45
N THR A 139 -14.88 -11.97 -15.82
CA THR A 139 -15.57 -11.82 -17.10
C THR A 139 -16.96 -11.19 -16.98
N ASP A 140 -17.51 -11.14 -15.77
CA ASP A 140 -18.87 -10.62 -15.51
C ASP A 140 -18.93 -9.60 -14.36
N GLY A 141 -17.77 -9.21 -13.81
CA GLY A 141 -17.70 -8.31 -12.68
C GLY A 141 -17.85 -8.97 -11.31
N THR A 142 -17.95 -10.30 -11.25
CA THR A 142 -18.10 -11.06 -9.99
C THR A 142 -16.96 -12.03 -9.76
N THR A 143 -16.75 -12.42 -8.49
CA THR A 143 -15.76 -13.44 -8.13
C THR A 143 -16.13 -14.85 -8.59
N ALA A 144 -17.38 -15.10 -9.04
CA ALA A 144 -17.78 -16.38 -9.60
C ALA A 144 -17.02 -16.71 -10.90
N THR A 145 -16.67 -15.69 -11.68
CA THR A 145 -15.91 -15.83 -12.92
C THR A 145 -14.45 -15.40 -12.80
N LYS A 146 -13.98 -15.16 -11.55
CA LYS A 146 -12.60 -14.72 -11.29
C LYS A 146 -11.58 -15.74 -11.79
N GLY A 147 -10.62 -15.26 -12.59
CA GLY A 147 -9.42 -16.02 -12.91
C GLY A 147 -8.35 -15.94 -11.81
N ASN A 148 -7.31 -16.76 -11.94
CA ASN A 148 -6.19 -16.70 -10.98
C ASN A 148 -5.40 -15.39 -11.10
N GLY A 149 -5.37 -14.79 -12.29
CA GLY A 149 -4.62 -13.57 -12.55
C GLY A 149 -3.12 -13.81 -12.72
N CYS A 150 -2.39 -12.71 -12.75
CA CYS A 150 -0.97 -12.68 -13.04
C CYS A 150 -0.32 -11.39 -12.54
N PHE A 151 0.99 -11.25 -12.70
CA PHE A 151 1.68 -9.96 -12.71
C PHE A 151 2.07 -9.58 -14.13
N LEU A 152 1.83 -8.34 -14.48
CA LEU A 152 2.16 -7.71 -15.74
C LEU A 152 3.36 -6.80 -15.51
N VAL A 153 4.39 -6.93 -16.34
CA VAL A 153 5.65 -6.18 -16.21
C VAL A 153 5.83 -5.31 -17.43
N PHE A 154 5.83 -4.00 -17.22
CA PHE A 154 5.99 -3.00 -18.28
C PHE A 154 7.37 -2.38 -18.22
N ASP A 155 7.89 -2.00 -19.37
CA ASP A 155 9.01 -1.07 -19.44
C ASP A 155 8.55 0.37 -19.10
N SER A 156 9.50 1.28 -18.97
CA SER A 156 9.24 2.68 -18.63
C SER A 156 8.54 3.49 -19.75
N ASN A 157 8.25 2.89 -20.90
CA ASN A 157 7.46 3.45 -21.98
C ASN A 157 6.03 2.89 -22.04
N GLY A 158 5.65 2.04 -21.06
CA GLY A 158 4.34 1.44 -20.98
C GLY A 158 4.16 0.22 -21.91
N GLN A 159 5.25 -0.36 -22.43
CA GLN A 159 5.18 -1.56 -23.23
C GLN A 159 5.24 -2.81 -22.34
N LEU A 160 4.28 -3.71 -22.51
CA LEU A 160 4.27 -4.99 -21.79
C LEU A 160 5.47 -5.84 -22.22
N ALA A 161 6.37 -6.13 -21.29
CA ALA A 161 7.61 -6.86 -21.57
C ALA A 161 7.53 -8.33 -21.18
N THR A 162 6.86 -8.67 -20.08
CA THR A 162 6.70 -10.05 -19.61
C THR A 162 5.52 -10.18 -18.65
N ILE A 163 5.07 -11.42 -18.46
CA ILE A 163 3.96 -11.77 -17.56
C ILE A 163 4.45 -12.87 -16.62
N TRP A 164 4.10 -12.74 -15.32
CA TRP A 164 4.37 -13.80 -14.35
C TRP A 164 3.05 -14.39 -13.85
N SER A 165 2.89 -15.69 -14.02
CA SER A 165 1.78 -16.48 -13.50
C SER A 165 2.33 -17.74 -12.82
N GLY A 166 1.49 -18.48 -12.12
CA GLY A 166 1.88 -19.74 -11.44
C GLY A 166 1.06 -20.03 -10.19
N SER A 167 1.35 -21.14 -9.55
CA SER A 167 0.55 -21.68 -8.43
C SER A 167 0.53 -20.80 -7.17
N HIS A 168 1.53 -19.96 -6.98
CA HIS A 168 1.59 -19.01 -5.86
C HIS A 168 0.93 -17.66 -6.19
N ILE A 169 0.44 -17.46 -7.40
CA ILE A 169 -0.22 -16.23 -7.84
C ILE A 169 -1.71 -16.53 -8.03
N ASN A 170 -2.53 -16.02 -7.13
CA ASN A 170 -3.98 -16.14 -7.23
C ASN A 170 -4.64 -14.93 -6.56
N GLY A 171 -5.16 -14.02 -7.38
CA GLY A 171 -5.75 -12.78 -6.91
C GLY A 171 -4.74 -11.87 -6.21
N PRO A 172 -3.66 -11.41 -6.91
CA PRO A 172 -2.82 -10.35 -6.36
C PRO A 172 -3.67 -9.11 -6.10
N TRP A 173 -3.68 -8.61 -4.85
CA TRP A 173 -4.74 -7.70 -4.43
C TRP A 173 -4.26 -6.40 -3.80
N GLY A 174 -3.42 -6.46 -2.76
CA GLY A 174 -3.05 -5.28 -2.01
C GLY A 174 -1.84 -4.52 -2.57
N ASN A 175 -1.70 -3.25 -2.22
CA ASN A 175 -0.52 -2.46 -2.59
C ASN A 175 0.78 -3.17 -2.20
N MET A 176 1.78 -3.10 -3.07
CA MET A 176 3.05 -3.78 -2.85
C MET A 176 3.96 -3.00 -1.90
N ALA A 177 4.68 -3.74 -1.03
CA ALA A 177 5.87 -3.23 -0.39
C ALA A 177 7.11 -3.75 -1.14
N VAL A 178 8.16 -2.95 -1.23
CA VAL A 178 9.33 -3.23 -2.08
C VAL A 178 10.64 -2.94 -1.34
N ILE A 179 11.61 -3.83 -1.52
CA ILE A 179 13.04 -3.56 -1.27
C ILE A 179 13.72 -3.61 -2.64
N ASP A 180 14.30 -2.50 -3.07
CA ASP A 180 14.96 -2.37 -4.37
C ASP A 180 16.37 -1.81 -4.19
N ASN A 181 17.38 -2.51 -4.73
CA ASN A 181 18.78 -2.07 -4.71
C ASN A 181 19.36 -1.91 -6.13
N GLY A 182 18.51 -1.78 -7.14
CA GLY A 182 18.87 -1.57 -8.54
C GLY A 182 19.18 -2.86 -9.32
N SER A 183 19.93 -3.80 -8.76
CA SER A 183 20.27 -5.09 -9.42
C SER A 183 19.40 -6.26 -8.98
N LYS A 184 18.74 -6.12 -7.83
CA LYS A 184 17.81 -7.07 -7.24
C LYS A 184 16.65 -6.31 -6.60
N ALA A 185 15.48 -6.92 -6.60
CA ALA A 185 14.35 -6.42 -5.80
C ALA A 185 13.65 -7.57 -5.07
N THR A 186 12.98 -7.22 -3.98
CA THR A 186 12.08 -8.11 -3.27
C THR A 186 10.72 -7.42 -3.19
N LEU A 187 9.71 -8.06 -3.75
CA LEU A 187 8.33 -7.62 -3.69
C LEU A 187 7.57 -8.40 -2.61
N PHE A 188 6.69 -7.72 -1.91
CA PHE A 188 5.72 -8.32 -1.02
C PHE A 188 4.33 -7.95 -1.51
N VAL A 189 3.43 -8.93 -1.61
CA VAL A 189 2.08 -8.72 -2.11
C VAL A 189 1.11 -9.71 -1.47
N SER A 190 -0.10 -9.25 -1.17
CA SER A 190 -1.18 -10.12 -0.70
C SER A 190 -1.83 -10.86 -1.86
N MET A 191 -2.22 -12.12 -1.62
CA MET A 191 -2.96 -12.98 -2.53
C MET A 191 -4.30 -13.31 -1.89
N SER A 192 -5.38 -12.75 -2.40
CA SER A 192 -6.72 -12.85 -1.79
C SER A 192 -7.74 -13.58 -2.69
N GLY A 193 -7.26 -14.48 -3.57
CA GLY A 193 -8.10 -15.13 -4.58
C GLY A 193 -8.25 -16.65 -4.46
N TYR A 194 -7.57 -17.30 -3.50
CA TYR A 194 -7.58 -18.76 -3.42
C TYR A 194 -8.95 -19.30 -2.98
N ASP A 195 -9.53 -20.21 -3.79
CA ASP A 195 -10.72 -21.01 -3.48
C ASP A 195 -11.89 -20.18 -2.91
N LEU A 196 -12.08 -18.96 -3.40
CA LEU A 196 -13.22 -18.14 -2.97
C LEU A 196 -14.52 -18.89 -3.20
N PRO A 197 -15.39 -19.00 -2.17
CA PRO A 197 -16.72 -19.56 -2.35
C PRO A 197 -17.54 -18.74 -3.36
N ASP A 198 -18.52 -19.38 -3.96
CA ASP A 198 -19.53 -18.70 -4.76
C ASP A 198 -20.10 -17.51 -3.97
N PRO A 199 -20.11 -16.28 -4.54
CA PRO A 199 -20.56 -15.08 -3.84
C PRO A 199 -22.05 -15.14 -3.40
N SER A 200 -22.84 -16.03 -3.99
CA SER A 200 -24.23 -16.28 -3.55
C SER A 200 -24.35 -17.11 -2.28
N LYS A 201 -23.28 -17.81 -1.87
CA LYS A 201 -23.24 -18.56 -0.61
C LYS A 201 -23.02 -17.59 0.55
N LEU A 202 -24.10 -17.30 1.26
CA LEU A 202 -24.08 -16.40 2.40
C LEU A 202 -23.92 -17.15 3.72
N ASP A 203 -23.19 -16.54 4.65
CA ASP A 203 -23.16 -16.94 6.05
C ASP A 203 -24.50 -16.56 6.71
N PRO A 204 -25.25 -17.52 7.28
CA PRO A 204 -26.56 -17.25 7.87
C PRO A 204 -26.54 -16.24 9.04
N ALA A 205 -25.41 -16.11 9.74
CA ALA A 205 -25.29 -15.20 10.87
C ALA A 205 -25.07 -13.76 10.46
N THR A 206 -24.39 -13.53 9.33
CA THR A 206 -24.00 -12.19 8.89
C THR A 206 -24.74 -11.70 7.64
N GLY A 207 -25.31 -12.61 6.85
CA GLY A 207 -25.90 -12.32 5.53
C GLY A 207 -24.86 -11.91 4.47
N LEU A 208 -23.57 -12.06 4.78
CA LEU A 208 -22.46 -11.73 3.86
C LEU A 208 -21.90 -13.02 3.23
N PRO A 209 -21.20 -12.95 2.10
CA PRO A 209 -20.52 -14.12 1.53
C PRO A 209 -19.60 -14.81 2.53
N VAL A 210 -19.56 -16.13 2.46
CA VAL A 210 -18.81 -16.99 3.41
C VAL A 210 -17.34 -16.61 3.45
N VAL A 211 -16.80 -16.44 4.66
CA VAL A 211 -15.36 -16.19 4.91
C VAL A 211 -14.61 -17.51 4.92
N ILE A 212 -13.44 -17.54 4.29
CA ILE A 212 -12.48 -18.64 4.35
C ILE A 212 -11.08 -18.12 4.68
N ASN A 213 -10.23 -18.98 5.29
CA ASN A 213 -8.88 -18.59 5.74
C ASN A 213 -7.81 -19.16 4.80
N LYS A 214 -7.79 -18.70 3.54
CA LYS A 214 -6.85 -19.18 2.51
C LYS A 214 -5.99 -18.09 1.87
N ALA A 215 -6.23 -16.83 2.21
CA ALA A 215 -5.39 -15.75 1.72
C ALA A 215 -3.96 -15.86 2.26
N THR A 216 -3.00 -15.35 1.48
CA THR A 216 -1.58 -15.43 1.78
C THR A 216 -0.89 -14.08 1.53
N VAL A 217 0.35 -13.96 2.03
CA VAL A 217 1.29 -12.92 1.61
C VAL A 217 2.46 -13.61 0.92
N LEU A 218 2.72 -13.21 -0.31
CA LEU A 218 3.79 -13.72 -1.15
C LEU A 218 4.98 -12.76 -1.16
N ARG A 219 6.17 -13.29 -0.95
CA ARG A 219 7.44 -12.64 -1.24
C ARG A 219 7.96 -13.14 -2.59
N ILE A 220 8.28 -12.22 -3.50
CA ILE A 220 8.87 -12.50 -4.82
C ILE A 220 10.25 -11.85 -4.86
N GLN A 221 11.29 -12.65 -5.08
CA GLN A 221 12.64 -12.13 -5.28
C GLN A 221 12.96 -12.02 -6.77
N LEU A 222 13.58 -10.91 -7.15
CA LEU A 222 13.87 -10.57 -8.53
C LEU A 222 15.39 -10.37 -8.72
N ALA A 223 15.89 -10.84 -9.85
CA ALA A 223 17.12 -10.34 -10.45
C ALA A 223 16.75 -9.31 -11.53
N ILE A 224 17.42 -8.17 -11.53
CA ILE A 224 17.22 -7.10 -12.50
C ILE A 224 18.47 -7.06 -13.39
N PRO A 225 18.42 -7.66 -14.59
CA PRO A 225 19.55 -7.67 -15.51
C PRO A 225 19.80 -6.27 -16.09
N ALA A 226 21.01 -6.03 -16.59
CA ALA A 226 21.37 -4.77 -17.25
C ALA A 226 20.55 -4.52 -18.54
N SER A 227 19.99 -5.58 -19.13
CA SER A 227 19.10 -5.51 -20.29
C SER A 227 17.98 -6.54 -20.17
N GLY A 228 16.77 -6.16 -20.63
CA GLY A 228 15.59 -7.00 -20.57
C GLY A 228 14.86 -6.92 -19.21
N PRO A 229 13.68 -7.57 -19.10
CA PRO A 229 12.81 -7.46 -17.94
C PRO A 229 13.37 -8.17 -16.69
N PRO A 230 12.91 -7.76 -15.48
CA PRO A 230 13.21 -8.45 -14.23
C PRO A 230 12.82 -9.92 -14.30
N LYS A 231 13.62 -10.77 -13.66
CA LYS A 231 13.40 -12.23 -13.63
C LYS A 231 13.11 -12.67 -12.20
N VAL A 232 12.02 -13.41 -12.03
CA VAL A 232 11.70 -14.06 -10.74
C VAL A 232 12.77 -15.12 -10.44
N THR A 233 13.43 -14.99 -9.30
CA THR A 233 14.44 -15.95 -8.82
C THR A 233 13.90 -16.88 -7.74
N SER A 234 12.95 -16.42 -6.93
CA SER A 234 12.23 -17.25 -5.97
C SER A 234 10.86 -16.63 -5.60
N GLN A 235 9.98 -17.49 -5.12
CA GLN A 235 8.70 -17.15 -4.53
C GLN A 235 8.55 -17.89 -3.19
N THR A 236 8.12 -17.17 -2.16
CA THR A 236 7.93 -17.76 -0.82
C THR A 236 6.65 -17.19 -0.20
N VAL A 237 5.75 -18.07 0.23
CA VAL A 237 4.61 -17.68 1.05
C VAL A 237 5.11 -17.37 2.46
N ILE A 238 5.03 -16.10 2.88
CA ILE A 238 5.56 -15.63 4.17
C ILE A 238 4.48 -15.43 5.25
N ALA A 239 3.20 -15.40 4.86
CA ALA A 239 2.05 -15.53 5.75
C ALA A 239 0.93 -16.31 5.04
N SER A 240 0.09 -17.00 5.81
CA SER A 240 -0.99 -17.83 5.28
C SER A 240 -2.10 -18.00 6.33
N GLY A 241 -3.27 -18.47 5.90
CA GLY A 241 -4.41 -18.63 6.79
C GLY A 241 -5.11 -17.31 7.12
N LEU A 242 -4.92 -16.27 6.28
CA LEU A 242 -5.61 -15.00 6.41
C LEU A 242 -7.04 -15.10 5.85
N ALA A 243 -7.94 -14.35 6.47
CA ALA A 243 -9.36 -14.35 6.09
C ALA A 243 -9.59 -13.64 4.75
N GLN A 244 -10.46 -14.22 3.92
CA GLN A 244 -10.91 -13.64 2.65
C GLN A 244 -12.34 -14.06 2.33
N ARG A 245 -13.06 -13.26 1.56
CA ARG A 245 -14.38 -13.58 1.01
C ARG A 245 -14.67 -12.82 -0.28
N ALA A 246 -15.62 -13.28 -1.06
CA ALA A 246 -16.22 -12.48 -2.12
C ALA A 246 -16.96 -11.27 -1.53
N ASP A 247 -17.06 -10.22 -2.32
CA ASP A 247 -17.85 -9.04 -1.94
C ASP A 247 -18.48 -8.42 -3.21
N LYS A 248 -19.76 -8.08 -3.15
CA LYS A 248 -20.48 -7.55 -4.31
C LYS A 248 -20.13 -6.10 -4.63
N ASP A 249 -19.71 -5.33 -3.60
CA ASP A 249 -19.47 -3.89 -3.75
C ASP A 249 -18.00 -3.59 -4.10
N VAL A 250 -17.08 -4.40 -3.56
CA VAL A 250 -15.63 -4.18 -3.72
C VAL A 250 -14.91 -5.44 -4.27
N PHE A 251 -15.63 -6.27 -5.02
CA PHE A 251 -15.19 -7.53 -5.65
C PHE A 251 -14.78 -8.62 -4.64
N LEU A 252 -13.75 -8.41 -3.86
CA LEU A 252 -13.33 -9.30 -2.78
C LEU A 252 -12.76 -8.50 -1.59
N ILE A 253 -12.80 -9.12 -0.42
CA ILE A 253 -12.18 -8.61 0.80
C ILE A 253 -11.20 -9.66 1.33
N GLY A 254 -10.01 -9.23 1.67
CA GLY A 254 -8.92 -10.05 2.23
C GLY A 254 -7.79 -9.18 2.74
N PRO A 255 -6.60 -9.74 2.99
CA PRO A 255 -5.42 -8.95 3.25
C PRO A 255 -5.14 -8.03 2.05
N THR A 256 -4.91 -6.74 2.30
CA THR A 256 -4.85 -5.75 1.23
C THR A 256 -3.57 -4.94 1.29
N GLY A 257 -3.45 -3.97 2.20
CA GLY A 257 -2.32 -3.05 2.24
C GLY A 257 -1.08 -3.65 2.86
N LEU A 258 0.08 -3.24 2.35
CA LEU A 258 1.38 -3.64 2.88
C LEU A 258 2.28 -2.42 3.08
N ALA A 259 2.95 -2.37 4.25
CA ALA A 259 3.98 -1.38 4.54
C ALA A 259 5.18 -2.06 5.20
N LEU A 260 6.40 -1.66 4.83
CA LEU A 260 7.64 -2.25 5.36
C LEU A 260 8.39 -1.22 6.21
N ILE A 261 8.64 -1.56 7.46
CA ILE A 261 9.45 -0.74 8.39
C ILE A 261 10.43 -1.65 9.13
N GLY A 262 11.71 -1.31 9.09
CA GLY A 262 12.74 -2.00 9.86
C GLY A 262 12.80 -3.52 9.66
N GLY A 263 12.52 -4.02 8.44
CA GLY A 263 12.49 -5.46 8.13
C GLY A 263 11.20 -6.18 8.51
N THR A 264 10.29 -5.52 9.21
CA THR A 264 8.95 -6.04 9.51
C THR A 264 7.94 -5.57 8.46
N LEU A 265 7.21 -6.50 7.88
CA LEU A 265 6.10 -6.21 6.97
C LEU A 265 4.81 -6.12 7.77
N TYR A 266 4.12 -5.00 7.65
CA TYR A 266 2.78 -4.78 8.19
C TYR A 266 1.76 -5.02 7.10
N VAL A 267 0.66 -5.72 7.42
CA VAL A 267 -0.38 -6.09 6.47
C VAL A 267 -1.74 -5.77 7.05
N SER A 268 -2.60 -5.13 6.28
CA SER A 268 -4.00 -4.92 6.65
C SER A 268 -4.78 -6.22 6.43
N ASP A 269 -5.43 -6.69 7.49
CA ASP A 269 -6.37 -7.82 7.47
C ASP A 269 -7.79 -7.24 7.59
N ALA A 270 -8.37 -6.97 6.43
CA ALA A 270 -9.60 -6.17 6.31
C ALA A 270 -10.84 -6.86 6.91
N ILE A 271 -10.91 -8.19 6.88
CA ILE A 271 -12.03 -8.96 7.47
C ILE A 271 -11.96 -8.97 8.98
N GLU A 272 -10.78 -9.22 9.54
CA GLU A 272 -10.54 -9.24 10.98
C GLU A 272 -10.40 -7.84 11.59
N ASN A 273 -10.51 -6.79 10.76
CA ASN A 273 -10.41 -5.37 11.13
C ASN A 273 -9.14 -5.05 11.94
N ARG A 274 -7.99 -5.54 11.47
CA ARG A 274 -6.71 -5.43 12.18
C ARG A 274 -5.54 -5.18 11.23
N ILE A 275 -4.41 -4.79 11.83
CA ILE A 275 -3.09 -4.78 11.17
C ILE A 275 -2.24 -5.86 11.82
N ILE A 276 -1.59 -6.67 11.02
CA ILE A 276 -0.66 -7.71 11.47
C ILE A 276 0.78 -7.37 11.13
N ALA A 277 1.73 -7.94 11.87
CA ALA A 277 3.16 -7.84 11.61
C ALA A 277 3.74 -9.22 11.25
N ILE A 278 4.60 -9.22 10.23
CA ILE A 278 5.41 -10.37 9.77
C ILE A 278 6.87 -9.95 9.91
N PRO A 279 7.57 -10.36 10.99
CA PRO A 279 8.98 -10.01 11.18
C PRO A 279 9.87 -10.76 10.18
N ASP A 280 11.07 -10.21 9.94
CA ASP A 280 12.08 -10.78 9.05
C ASP A 280 11.54 -11.09 7.65
N ALA A 281 10.65 -10.24 7.15
CA ALA A 281 9.88 -10.50 5.93
C ALA A 281 10.76 -10.78 4.70
N ALA A 282 11.93 -10.12 4.61
CA ALA A 282 12.85 -10.29 3.49
C ALA A 282 13.62 -11.63 3.52
N THR A 283 13.80 -12.23 4.69
CA THR A 283 14.74 -13.37 4.89
C THR A 283 14.08 -14.63 5.41
N ARG A 284 12.89 -14.55 6.02
CA ARG A 284 12.24 -15.74 6.59
C ARG A 284 12.04 -16.85 5.56
N GLY A 285 12.26 -18.11 5.99
CA GLY A 285 12.19 -19.27 5.11
C GLY A 285 10.79 -19.82 4.85
N GLY A 286 9.76 -19.32 5.55
CA GLY A 286 8.39 -19.84 5.43
C GLY A 286 7.34 -18.94 6.10
N SER A 287 6.12 -19.42 6.15
CA SER A 287 4.96 -18.68 6.64
C SER A 287 5.04 -18.36 8.16
N ALA A 288 4.59 -17.16 8.52
CA ALA A 288 4.32 -16.73 9.89
C ALA A 288 2.90 -17.08 10.36
N GLY A 289 2.19 -17.97 9.62
CA GLY A 289 0.76 -18.15 9.83
C GLY A 289 -0.01 -16.85 9.52
N ALA A 290 -1.03 -16.56 10.32
CA ALA A 290 -1.84 -15.34 10.18
C ALA A 290 -1.17 -14.07 10.75
N GLY A 291 0.12 -14.11 11.04
CA GLY A 291 0.88 -12.98 11.59
C GLY A 291 0.53 -12.63 13.03
N ARG A 292 1.28 -11.68 13.62
CA ARG A 292 1.01 -11.14 14.97
C ARG A 292 0.18 -9.86 14.86
N THR A 293 -0.96 -9.80 15.53
CA THR A 293 -1.77 -8.57 15.59
C THR A 293 -0.99 -7.43 16.25
N VAL A 294 -0.94 -6.29 15.58
CA VAL A 294 -0.34 -5.03 16.07
C VAL A 294 -1.41 -4.12 16.64
N THR A 295 -2.46 -3.89 15.89
CA THR A 295 -3.62 -3.09 16.30
C THR A 295 -4.89 -3.67 15.68
N LYS A 296 -6.03 -3.52 16.37
CA LYS A 296 -7.31 -4.09 15.95
C LYS A 296 -8.44 -3.17 16.37
N ASP A 297 -9.51 -3.13 15.57
CA ASP A 297 -10.73 -2.39 15.84
C ASP A 297 -10.48 -0.87 16.11
N GLY A 298 -11.21 -0.24 17.01
CA GLY A 298 -11.03 1.17 17.36
C GLY A 298 -11.35 2.12 16.18
N LEU A 299 -10.36 2.87 15.73
CA LEU A 299 -10.50 3.80 14.59
C LEU A 299 -10.47 3.05 13.24
N LEU A 300 -9.97 1.82 13.19
CA LEU A 300 -9.94 1.01 11.98
C LEU A 300 -11.36 0.56 11.59
N GLN A 301 -11.68 0.68 10.30
CA GLN A 301 -12.96 0.27 9.73
C GLN A 301 -12.71 -0.41 8.36
N ARG A 302 -12.37 -1.70 8.38
CA ARG A 302 -11.95 -2.47 7.19
C ARG A 302 -10.71 -1.85 6.55
N PRO A 303 -9.53 -1.93 7.22
CA PRO A 303 -8.31 -1.29 6.70
C PRO A 303 -7.89 -1.91 5.37
N LEU A 304 -7.59 -1.05 4.40
CA LEU A 304 -7.14 -1.39 3.04
C LEU A 304 -5.68 -0.98 2.83
N ALA A 305 -5.37 -0.08 1.89
CA ALA A 305 -3.99 0.32 1.60
C ALA A 305 -3.24 0.84 2.84
N LEU A 306 -1.96 0.52 2.92
CA LEU A 306 -1.04 1.01 3.95
C LEU A 306 0.09 1.82 3.31
N ALA A 307 0.53 2.87 4.00
CA ALA A 307 1.75 3.59 3.66
C ALA A 307 2.58 3.92 4.89
N ALA A 308 3.88 3.62 4.84
CA ALA A 308 4.81 4.02 5.89
C ALA A 308 5.14 5.52 5.77
N THR A 309 5.07 6.25 6.87
CA THR A 309 5.43 7.66 6.95
C THR A 309 6.91 7.86 7.24
N GLY A 310 7.44 9.04 6.96
CA GLY A 310 8.82 9.40 7.31
C GLY A 310 9.08 9.45 8.82
N SER A 311 8.03 9.56 9.64
CA SER A 311 8.12 9.51 11.12
C SER A 311 8.16 8.08 11.68
N GLY A 312 8.02 7.05 10.82
CA GLY A 312 7.97 5.64 11.24
C GLY A 312 6.58 5.17 11.67
N HIS A 313 5.55 5.99 11.52
CA HIS A 313 4.15 5.57 11.64
C HIS A 313 3.64 4.94 10.35
N ILE A 314 2.43 4.41 10.38
CA ILE A 314 1.74 3.86 9.22
C ILE A 314 0.38 4.52 9.08
N LEU A 315 0.03 4.92 7.85
CA LEU A 315 -1.31 5.32 7.45
C LEU A 315 -2.06 4.10 6.91
N ALA A 316 -3.33 3.98 7.25
CA ALA A 316 -4.25 2.95 6.75
C ALA A 316 -5.54 3.59 6.23
N CYS A 317 -5.90 3.33 4.98
CA CYS A 317 -7.22 3.69 4.47
C CYS A 317 -8.29 2.80 5.09
N ASN A 318 -9.39 3.38 5.51
CA ASN A 318 -10.58 2.64 5.93
C ASN A 318 -11.50 2.40 4.73
N GLY A 319 -11.82 1.14 4.44
CA GLY A 319 -12.72 0.79 3.34
C GLY A 319 -14.21 0.85 3.68
N LYS A 320 -14.59 1.12 4.96
CA LYS A 320 -16.00 1.27 5.37
C LYS A 320 -16.40 2.70 5.70
N ASN A 321 -15.47 3.62 5.64
CA ASN A 321 -15.71 5.05 5.74
C ASN A 321 -14.57 5.79 5.04
N GLY A 322 -14.77 7.06 4.74
CA GLY A 322 -13.77 7.87 4.03
C GLY A 322 -12.60 8.35 4.91
N GLN A 323 -12.21 7.62 5.95
CA GLN A 323 -11.12 8.01 6.85
C GLN A 323 -9.80 7.32 6.52
N VAL A 324 -8.71 8.03 6.81
CA VAL A 324 -7.37 7.45 6.97
C VAL A 324 -7.01 7.48 8.44
N VAL A 325 -6.47 6.37 8.94
CA VAL A 325 -6.01 6.19 10.32
C VAL A 325 -4.50 6.20 10.37
N GLU A 326 -3.91 6.96 11.29
CA GLU A 326 -2.47 6.90 11.61
C GLU A 326 -2.26 6.09 12.87
N PHE A 327 -1.31 5.15 12.86
CA PHE A 327 -0.94 4.36 14.03
C PHE A 327 0.57 4.19 14.15
N ASP A 328 1.03 4.04 15.38
CA ASP A 328 2.41 3.69 15.72
C ASP A 328 2.57 2.16 15.68
N PRO A 329 3.34 1.60 14.75
CA PRO A 329 3.49 0.16 14.60
C PRO A 329 4.29 -0.49 15.73
N ALA A 330 5.08 0.27 16.51
CA ALA A 330 5.86 -0.24 17.62
C ALA A 330 4.97 -0.53 18.85
N SER A 331 4.07 0.39 19.18
CA SER A 331 3.15 0.27 20.32
C SER A 331 1.78 -0.32 19.94
N GLY A 332 1.41 -0.27 18.66
CA GLY A 332 0.06 -0.61 18.18
C GLY A 332 -0.99 0.47 18.44
N LYS A 333 -0.58 1.63 18.97
CA LYS A 333 -1.50 2.71 19.32
C LYS A 333 -2.01 3.40 18.05
N GLN A 334 -3.32 3.49 17.90
CA GLN A 334 -3.96 4.34 16.90
C GLN A 334 -3.91 5.79 17.40
N LEU A 335 -3.34 6.67 16.59
CA LEU A 335 -2.95 8.02 16.99
C LEU A 335 -4.01 9.05 16.57
N ALA A 336 -4.48 8.95 15.34
CA ALA A 336 -5.46 9.85 14.74
C ALA A 336 -6.26 9.15 13.67
N ALA A 337 -7.45 9.69 13.36
CA ALA A 337 -8.21 9.40 12.15
C ALA A 337 -8.70 10.72 11.55
N GLN A 338 -8.65 10.84 10.24
CA GLN A 338 -9.10 12.02 9.51
C GLN A 338 -9.99 11.62 8.34
N TRP A 339 -11.09 12.35 8.15
CA TRP A 339 -11.92 12.24 6.96
C TRP A 339 -11.17 12.80 5.76
N ILE A 340 -10.92 11.93 4.78
CA ILE A 340 -10.29 12.27 3.51
C ILE A 340 -11.38 12.39 2.44
N ASP A 341 -12.29 11.43 2.43
CA ASP A 341 -13.53 11.48 1.69
C ASP A 341 -14.71 11.56 2.65
N SER A 342 -15.59 12.53 2.42
CA SER A 342 -16.76 12.80 3.25
C SER A 342 -18.06 12.78 2.43
N ASN A 343 -18.10 11.99 1.34
CA ASN A 343 -19.29 11.88 0.49
C ASN A 343 -20.51 11.46 1.30
N GLN A 344 -21.44 12.41 1.48
CA GLN A 344 -22.66 12.23 2.28
C GLN A 344 -23.74 11.39 1.58
N ALA A 345 -23.55 11.05 0.31
CA ALA A 345 -24.47 10.14 -0.41
C ALA A 345 -24.30 8.69 0.06
N GLN A 346 -23.20 8.39 0.74
CA GLN A 346 -22.88 7.06 1.26
C GLN A 346 -23.13 6.97 2.77
N SER A 347 -23.29 5.76 3.28
CA SER A 347 -23.55 5.50 4.70
C SER A 347 -22.68 4.32 5.22
N PRO A 348 -21.70 4.60 6.10
CA PRO A 348 -21.21 5.92 6.51
C PRO A 348 -20.58 6.68 5.33
N PRO A 349 -20.35 8.00 5.47
CA PRO A 349 -19.72 8.81 4.41
C PRO A 349 -18.40 8.21 3.94
N GLY A 350 -18.16 8.23 2.61
CA GLY A 350 -16.94 7.65 1.98
C GLY A 350 -16.85 6.12 2.07
N ASN A 351 -17.97 5.41 2.29
CA ASN A 351 -17.95 3.95 2.37
C ASN A 351 -17.72 3.32 1.00
N GLY A 352 -16.57 2.66 0.84
CA GLY A 352 -16.21 1.95 -0.38
C GLY A 352 -15.24 2.73 -1.29
N ASP A 353 -14.90 3.98 -0.99
CA ASP A 353 -14.27 4.89 -1.94
C ASP A 353 -12.74 4.95 -1.87
N LEU A 354 -12.14 4.69 -0.71
CA LEU A 354 -10.70 4.79 -0.54
C LEU A 354 -9.99 3.44 -0.74
N PHE A 355 -9.14 3.33 -1.77
CA PHE A 355 -8.36 2.13 -2.06
C PHE A 355 -6.85 2.37 -2.00
N GLY A 356 -6.28 3.04 -2.98
CA GLY A 356 -4.84 3.27 -3.09
C GLY A 356 -4.37 4.48 -2.29
N LEU A 357 -3.17 4.38 -1.73
CA LEU A 357 -2.53 5.43 -0.95
C LEU A 357 -1.01 5.38 -1.13
N ALA A 358 -0.38 6.54 -1.37
CA ALA A 358 1.08 6.66 -1.48
C ALA A 358 1.59 7.98 -0.89
N MET A 359 2.63 7.92 -0.06
CA MET A 359 3.25 9.14 0.49
C MET A 359 3.87 9.99 -0.61
N ALA A 360 3.71 11.30 -0.53
CA ALA A 360 4.45 12.24 -1.35
C ALA A 360 5.93 12.22 -0.94
N PRO A 361 6.89 12.14 -1.90
CA PRO A 361 8.31 11.98 -1.58
C PRO A 361 8.93 13.15 -0.81
N ASP A 362 8.33 14.33 -0.94
CA ASP A 362 8.73 15.57 -0.27
C ASP A 362 8.16 15.71 1.15
N GLY A 363 7.38 14.72 1.60
CA GLY A 363 6.72 14.74 2.90
C GLY A 363 5.53 15.70 3.01
N SER A 364 5.09 16.32 1.90
CA SER A 364 4.00 17.30 1.86
C SER A 364 2.60 16.67 1.98
N GLY A 365 2.50 15.39 2.32
CA GLY A 365 1.24 14.67 2.46
C GLY A 365 1.24 13.33 1.72
N PHE A 366 0.10 12.92 1.21
CA PHE A 366 -0.04 11.66 0.47
C PHE A 366 -1.05 11.78 -0.68
N TYR A 367 -0.83 11.00 -1.72
CA TYR A 367 -1.76 10.79 -2.82
C TYR A 367 -2.73 9.66 -2.48
N TYR A 368 -3.95 9.77 -2.95
CA TYR A 368 -4.99 8.74 -2.79
C TYR A 368 -5.95 8.76 -3.98
N VAL A 369 -6.71 7.70 -4.15
CA VAL A 369 -7.75 7.60 -5.17
C VAL A 369 -9.12 7.45 -4.52
N GLU A 370 -10.09 8.09 -5.15
CA GLU A 370 -11.52 8.01 -4.83
C GLU A 370 -12.22 7.23 -5.93
N ASP A 371 -12.80 6.10 -5.57
CA ASP A 371 -13.46 5.17 -6.49
C ASP A 371 -14.73 5.77 -7.11
N ASP A 372 -15.61 6.33 -6.30
CA ASP A 372 -16.92 6.86 -6.71
C ASP A 372 -16.80 8.05 -7.66
N THR A 373 -15.81 8.92 -7.46
CA THR A 373 -15.55 10.10 -8.29
C THR A 373 -14.58 9.84 -9.43
N ASN A 374 -13.88 8.70 -9.39
CA ASN A 374 -12.83 8.33 -10.34
C ASN A 374 -11.69 9.36 -10.42
N MET A 375 -11.22 9.80 -9.27
CA MET A 375 -10.24 10.88 -9.18
C MET A 375 -8.97 10.45 -8.44
N LEU A 376 -7.84 10.99 -8.90
CA LEU A 376 -6.63 11.09 -8.10
C LEU A 376 -6.67 12.39 -7.32
N ALA A 377 -6.44 12.32 -6.03
CA ALA A 377 -6.40 13.46 -5.12
C ALA A 377 -5.14 13.43 -4.23
N LYS A 378 -4.91 14.51 -3.48
CA LYS A 378 -3.77 14.62 -2.56
C LYS A 378 -4.21 15.26 -1.26
N ALA A 379 -3.91 14.62 -0.13
CA ALA A 379 -4.00 15.26 1.19
C ALA A 379 -2.77 16.15 1.41
N THR A 380 -2.97 17.42 1.77
CA THR A 380 -1.90 18.41 1.95
C THR A 380 -2.16 19.29 3.18
N PRO A 381 -1.15 20.00 3.70
CA PRO A 381 -1.29 21.01 4.75
C PRO A 381 -2.27 22.13 4.41
#